data_7c35271593fe0d8133537db24ebc6583
#
_entry.id   7c35271593fe0d8133537db24ebc6583
#
_cell.length_a   1.000
_cell.length_b   1.000
_cell.length_c   1.000
_cell.angle_alpha   90.00
_cell.angle_beta   90.00
_cell.angle_gamma   90.00
#
_symmetry.space_group_name_H-M   'P 1'
#
loop_
_entity.id
_entity.type
_entity.pdbx_description
1 polymer ?
#
loop_
_entity_poly.entity_id
_entity_poly.type
_entity_poly.pdbx_seq_one_letter_code
_entity_poly.pdbx_strand_id
1 'polypeptide(L)'
;MKKTLKAAVALSVLAAPAYAANLENPLYMPKQGSVYSKTSAGVMYKIADDTEAMIKKNHDGATEFPIWRLHEELGYGILDNLEAYAKLGYTHDGDIDRKGMHLGRAGLKYRALEMSGYVWDLYADAQLGGISEMSGAYTATGFDYDNYSNGRWGFHVGTQFGKQFEKFSVAAFAEVLRTFGNDNNSIDVTGYNVTLKPGLAMPMTKLGFDNEISVDLKSATEVNAGLKAFYQMNDKWSFGAGFTYKHHADNGVEGLASGLGKMPTEVAQALAVAMEKPVEAAAQVGAAVQQQIVDGLMAQVKDMNDGFDEYVIGLSAAYQMTDTTQVAVYGEYTLDTAHEQSQNGTDVKAEMGVRLNVQF
;
A
#
# COMPACT_ATOMS: atom_id res chain seq x y z
N MET A 1 21.07 8.40 1.82
CA MET A 1 20.69 7.01 2.12
C MET A 1 21.69 6.17 2.92
N LYS A 2 23.01 6.18 2.71
CA LYS A 2 23.98 5.36 3.50
C LYS A 2 24.11 5.72 5.01
N LYS A 3 23.64 6.88 5.45
CA LYS A 3 23.74 7.33 6.85
C LYS A 3 22.52 6.98 7.70
N THR A 4 21.35 6.83 7.11
CA THR A 4 20.09 6.52 7.82
C THR A 4 19.97 5.03 8.19
N LEU A 5 20.49 4.14 7.36
CA LEU A 5 20.48 2.70 7.66
C LEU A 5 21.39 2.34 8.85
N LYS A 6 22.48 3.10 9.07
CA LYS A 6 23.37 2.90 10.22
C LYS A 6 22.77 3.35 11.55
N ALA A 7 21.82 4.29 11.56
CA ALA A 7 21.17 4.75 12.76
C ALA A 7 20.10 3.75 13.26
N ALA A 8 19.39 3.05 12.38
CA ALA A 8 18.43 2.03 12.76
C ALA A 8 19.09 0.80 13.41
N VAL A 9 20.28 0.42 12.94
CA VAL A 9 21.04 -0.71 13.52
C VAL A 9 21.75 -0.35 14.83
N ALA A 10 22.03 0.94 15.09
CA ALA A 10 22.75 1.36 16.30
C ALA A 10 21.85 1.51 17.55
N LEU A 11 20.52 1.56 17.40
CA LEU A 11 19.57 1.61 18.52
C LEU A 11 19.37 0.23 19.20
N SER A 12 19.89 -0.84 18.61
CA SER A 12 19.68 -2.23 19.06
C SER A 12 20.60 -2.71 20.19
N VAL A 13 21.38 -1.86 20.87
CA VAL A 13 22.49 -2.33 21.76
C VAL A 13 22.33 -1.97 23.24
N LEU A 14 21.16 -1.59 23.73
CA LEU A 14 20.98 -1.35 25.17
C LEU A 14 19.84 -2.21 25.74
N ALA A 15 20.17 -3.40 26.24
CA ALA A 15 19.15 -4.28 26.81
C ALA A 15 19.51 -4.87 28.17
N ALA A 16 18.52 -4.85 29.07
CA ALA A 16 18.42 -5.70 30.24
C ALA A 16 17.76 -7.05 29.87
N PRO A 17 18.05 -8.16 30.53
CA PRO A 17 17.48 -9.47 30.19
C PRO A 17 15.97 -9.46 30.45
N ALA A 18 15.19 -9.57 29.36
CA ALA A 18 13.76 -9.78 29.41
C ALA A 18 13.46 -11.28 29.21
N TYR A 19 12.46 -11.80 29.94
CA TYR A 19 11.91 -13.13 29.69
C TYR A 19 11.42 -13.24 28.24
N ALA A 20 11.64 -14.42 27.65
CA ALA A 20 11.23 -14.70 26.27
C ALA A 20 9.75 -14.37 26.05
N ALA A 21 9.48 -13.20 25.50
CA ALA A 21 8.15 -12.83 25.09
C ALA A 21 7.95 -13.31 23.66
N ASN A 22 6.85 -14.02 23.40
CA ASN A 22 6.55 -14.46 22.05
C ASN A 22 5.90 -13.34 21.26
N LEU A 23 6.70 -12.64 20.45
CA LEU A 23 6.26 -11.51 19.62
C LEU A 23 5.30 -11.92 18.49
N GLU A 24 5.17 -13.22 18.20
CA GLU A 24 4.17 -13.74 17.26
C GLU A 24 2.76 -13.88 17.89
N ASN A 25 2.67 -13.82 19.23
CA ASN A 25 1.37 -13.84 19.89
C ASN A 25 0.60 -12.54 19.60
N PRO A 26 -0.59 -12.58 18.99
CA PRO A 26 -1.36 -11.38 18.68
C PRO A 26 -1.76 -10.55 19.91
N LEU A 27 -1.82 -11.19 21.09
CA LEU A 27 -2.15 -10.55 22.37
C LEU A 27 -0.90 -10.08 23.14
N TYR A 28 0.25 -10.03 22.48
CA TYR A 28 1.48 -9.53 23.12
C TYR A 28 1.36 -8.03 23.43
N MET A 29 1.88 -7.64 24.61
CA MET A 29 2.06 -6.27 25.06
C MET A 29 3.44 -6.15 25.70
N PRO A 30 4.30 -5.20 25.29
CA PRO A 30 5.60 -5.00 25.93
C PRO A 30 5.43 -4.49 27.35
N LYS A 31 6.27 -4.98 28.28
CA LYS A 31 6.33 -4.45 29.63
C LYS A 31 6.89 -3.04 29.63
N GLN A 32 6.59 -2.29 30.68
CA GLN A 32 7.15 -0.95 30.87
C GLN A 32 8.67 -0.95 30.75
N GLY A 33 9.20 -0.06 29.91
CA GLY A 33 10.63 0.11 29.65
C GLY A 33 11.23 -0.90 28.65
N SER A 34 10.49 -1.92 28.20
CA SER A 34 11.01 -2.85 27.19
C SER A 34 10.82 -2.30 25.77
N VAL A 35 11.75 -2.64 24.89
CA VAL A 35 11.72 -2.33 23.45
C VAL A 35 11.64 -3.65 22.69
N TYR A 36 10.95 -3.66 21.56
CA TYR A 36 11.04 -4.77 20.61
C TYR A 36 11.19 -4.27 19.17
N SER A 37 11.74 -5.13 18.32
CA SER A 37 11.82 -4.96 16.88
C SER A 37 11.29 -6.22 16.21
N LYS A 38 10.50 -6.05 15.14
CA LYS A 38 10.10 -7.11 14.22
C LYS A 38 10.50 -6.68 12.81
N THR A 39 11.59 -7.25 12.32
CA THR A 39 12.09 -7.00 10.96
C THR A 39 11.69 -8.17 10.08
N SER A 40 10.93 -7.93 9.01
CA SER A 40 10.56 -8.97 8.05
C SER A 40 11.02 -8.63 6.64
N ALA A 41 11.48 -9.65 5.94
CA ALA A 41 11.77 -9.60 4.51
C ALA A 41 10.97 -10.68 3.81
N GLY A 42 10.25 -10.30 2.77
CA GLY A 42 9.36 -11.19 2.04
C GLY A 42 9.45 -10.98 0.53
N VAL A 43 8.93 -11.97 -0.17
CA VAL A 43 8.78 -11.97 -1.61
C VAL A 43 7.31 -12.23 -1.90
N MET A 44 6.70 -11.36 -2.69
CA MET A 44 5.31 -11.51 -3.14
C MET A 44 5.30 -11.83 -4.62
N TYR A 45 4.44 -12.79 -4.98
CA TYR A 45 4.10 -13.14 -6.34
C TYR A 45 2.64 -12.76 -6.59
N LYS A 46 2.38 -12.13 -7.72
CA LYS A 46 1.02 -12.00 -8.26
C LYS A 46 0.75 -13.23 -9.11
N ILE A 47 -0.38 -13.86 -8.89
CA ILE A 47 -0.85 -15.02 -9.66
C ILE A 47 -2.19 -14.61 -10.30
N ALA A 48 -2.17 -13.54 -11.09
CA ALA A 48 -3.35 -13.07 -11.80
C ALA A 48 -3.11 -13.19 -13.30
N ASP A 49 -4.05 -13.84 -13.96
CA ASP A 49 -3.91 -14.17 -15.38
C ASP A 49 -3.84 -12.95 -16.29
N ASP A 50 -4.57 -11.87 -15.99
CA ASP A 50 -4.74 -10.76 -16.91
C ASP A 50 -3.72 -9.65 -16.71
N THR A 51 -3.39 -9.31 -15.47
CA THR A 51 -2.33 -8.34 -15.15
C THR A 51 -0.98 -8.88 -15.61
N GLU A 52 -0.71 -10.17 -15.39
CA GLU A 52 0.50 -10.83 -15.85
C GLU A 52 0.57 -10.88 -17.38
N ALA A 53 -0.53 -11.22 -18.06
CA ALA A 53 -0.61 -11.20 -19.52
C ALA A 53 -0.39 -9.80 -20.11
N MET A 54 -0.90 -8.76 -19.43
CA MET A 54 -0.71 -7.37 -19.83
C MET A 54 0.74 -6.93 -19.62
N ILE A 55 1.35 -7.25 -18.49
CA ILE A 55 2.76 -6.96 -18.20
C ILE A 55 3.66 -7.69 -19.24
N LYS A 56 3.47 -8.98 -19.43
CA LYS A 56 4.22 -9.76 -20.44
C LYS A 56 4.10 -9.21 -21.85
N LYS A 57 2.91 -8.76 -22.24
CA LYS A 57 2.65 -8.17 -23.57
C LYS A 57 3.36 -6.84 -23.76
N ASN A 58 3.49 -6.05 -22.71
CA ASN A 58 3.98 -4.68 -22.76
C ASN A 58 5.49 -4.56 -22.46
N HIS A 59 6.09 -5.59 -21.86
CA HIS A 59 7.52 -5.62 -21.50
C HIS A 59 8.38 -6.59 -22.31
N ASP A 60 8.02 -6.89 -23.58
CA ASP A 60 8.81 -7.70 -24.50
C ASP A 60 9.37 -9.01 -23.89
N GLY A 61 8.57 -9.69 -23.07
CA GLY A 61 8.96 -10.94 -22.43
C GLY A 61 9.75 -10.77 -21.13
N ALA A 62 9.54 -9.66 -20.42
CA ALA A 62 10.09 -9.49 -19.07
C ALA A 62 9.72 -10.71 -18.21
N THR A 63 10.73 -11.25 -17.58
CA THR A 63 10.60 -12.35 -16.63
C THR A 63 9.81 -11.87 -15.42
N GLU A 64 8.97 -12.73 -14.88
CA GLU A 64 8.25 -12.49 -13.62
C GLU A 64 9.25 -12.18 -12.50
N PHE A 65 9.43 -10.92 -12.18
CA PHE A 65 10.24 -10.53 -11.04
C PHE A 65 9.34 -10.49 -9.80
N PRO A 66 9.74 -11.15 -8.72
CA PRO A 66 9.00 -11.08 -7.48
C PRO A 66 9.04 -9.66 -6.91
N ILE A 67 7.96 -9.26 -6.26
CA ILE A 67 7.91 -8.02 -5.51
C ILE A 67 8.60 -8.25 -4.16
N TRP A 68 9.67 -7.52 -3.90
CA TRP A 68 10.38 -7.57 -2.62
C TRP A 68 9.75 -6.62 -1.61
N ARG A 69 9.56 -7.10 -0.40
CA ARG A 69 9.06 -6.31 0.72
C ARG A 69 9.98 -6.39 1.93
N LEU A 70 10.19 -5.25 2.56
CA LEU A 70 10.88 -5.15 3.83
C LEU A 70 9.98 -4.37 4.79
N HIS A 71 9.67 -4.95 5.95
CA HIS A 71 8.90 -4.29 6.98
C HIS A 71 9.69 -4.24 8.28
N GLU A 72 9.53 -3.15 9.01
CA GLU A 72 10.06 -2.95 10.35
C GLU A 72 8.95 -2.45 11.25
N GLU A 73 8.75 -3.12 12.39
CA GLU A 73 7.90 -2.65 13.48
C GLU A 73 8.75 -2.51 14.74
N LEU A 74 8.76 -1.31 15.30
CA LEU A 74 9.41 -1.00 16.57
C LEU A 74 8.33 -0.70 17.61
N GLY A 75 8.46 -1.26 18.81
CA GLY A 75 7.55 -0.96 19.89
C GLY A 75 8.29 -0.70 21.20
N TYR A 76 7.70 0.15 22.02
CA TYR A 76 8.19 0.53 23.33
C TYR A 76 7.06 0.52 24.38
N GLY A 77 7.24 -0.22 25.45
CA GLY A 77 6.33 -0.23 26.60
C GLY A 77 6.46 1.06 27.44
N ILE A 78 5.53 1.98 27.26
CA ILE A 78 5.47 3.22 28.09
C ILE A 78 5.02 2.83 29.51
N LEU A 79 4.01 1.98 29.60
CA LEU A 79 3.47 1.37 30.81
C LEU A 79 3.19 -0.12 30.49
N ASP A 80 2.89 -0.93 31.49
CA ASP A 80 2.56 -2.33 31.27
C ASP A 80 1.28 -2.54 30.41
N ASN A 81 0.46 -1.50 30.27
CA ASN A 81 -0.76 -1.49 29.46
C ASN A 81 -0.77 -0.43 28.38
N LEU A 82 0.36 0.22 28.12
CA LEU A 82 0.46 1.27 27.08
C LEU A 82 1.77 1.12 26.29
N GLU A 83 1.64 0.94 25.00
CA GLU A 83 2.73 0.79 24.05
C GLU A 83 2.73 1.98 23.06
N ALA A 84 3.92 2.53 22.76
CA ALA A 84 4.15 3.31 21.55
C ALA A 84 4.79 2.42 20.49
N TYR A 85 4.36 2.57 19.23
CA TYR A 85 4.93 1.79 18.14
C TYR A 85 5.11 2.64 16.87
N ALA A 86 6.03 2.18 16.02
CA ALA A 86 6.22 2.70 14.67
C ALA A 86 6.33 1.52 13.69
N LYS A 87 5.75 1.67 12.50
CA LYS A 87 5.79 0.69 11.40
C LYS A 87 6.31 1.37 10.15
N LEU A 88 7.27 0.74 9.51
CA LEU A 88 7.83 1.16 8.24
C LEU A 88 7.77 0.01 7.25
N GLY A 89 7.51 0.30 5.98
CA GLY A 89 7.49 -0.69 4.92
C GLY A 89 8.13 -0.14 3.66
N TYR A 90 8.97 -0.95 3.03
CA TYR A 90 9.60 -0.68 1.75
C TYR A 90 9.23 -1.77 0.77
N THR A 91 8.90 -1.39 -0.46
CA THR A 91 8.62 -2.32 -1.55
C THR A 91 9.53 -2.01 -2.75
N HIS A 92 9.93 -3.05 -3.44
CA HIS A 92 10.57 -2.99 -4.74
C HIS A 92 9.87 -3.98 -5.67
N ASP A 93 9.21 -3.44 -6.67
CA ASP A 93 8.54 -4.18 -7.74
C ASP A 93 9.44 -4.08 -8.98
N GLY A 94 10.08 -5.20 -9.35
CA GLY A 94 11.03 -5.23 -10.46
C GLY A 94 10.36 -5.24 -11.84
N ASP A 95 9.10 -5.67 -11.93
CA ASP A 95 8.38 -5.75 -13.20
C ASP A 95 8.03 -4.37 -13.76
N ILE A 96 7.79 -3.40 -12.88
CA ILE A 96 7.42 -2.03 -13.26
C ILE A 96 8.43 -0.99 -12.75
N ASP A 97 9.64 -1.42 -12.35
CA ASP A 97 10.70 -0.60 -11.75
C ASP A 97 10.19 0.36 -10.65
N ARG A 98 9.25 -0.13 -9.86
CA ARG A 98 8.63 0.66 -8.80
C ARG A 98 9.26 0.32 -7.46
N LYS A 99 9.74 1.34 -6.74
CA LYS A 99 10.39 1.15 -5.44
C LYS A 99 10.16 2.34 -4.53
N GLY A 100 10.09 2.08 -3.24
CA GLY A 100 9.98 3.15 -2.23
C GLY A 100 9.30 2.70 -0.94
N MET A 101 9.07 3.69 -0.09
CA MET A 101 8.36 3.49 1.17
C MET A 101 6.85 3.43 0.91
N HIS A 102 6.23 2.28 1.17
CA HIS A 102 4.78 2.11 1.02
C HIS A 102 4.01 2.22 2.33
N LEU A 103 4.71 2.19 3.46
CA LEU A 103 4.12 2.27 4.78
C LEU A 103 4.98 3.14 5.69
N GLY A 104 4.35 4.06 6.39
CA GLY A 104 4.93 4.80 7.48
C GLY A 104 3.85 5.16 8.48
N ARG A 105 3.86 4.54 9.66
CA ARG A 105 2.87 4.77 10.71
C ARG A 105 3.54 4.91 12.07
N ALA A 106 2.96 5.73 12.95
CA ALA A 106 3.38 5.82 14.33
C ALA A 106 2.15 6.00 15.23
N GLY A 107 2.09 5.28 16.33
CA GLY A 107 0.89 5.25 17.15
C GLY A 107 1.06 4.70 18.54
N LEU A 108 -0.08 4.50 19.19
CA LEU A 108 -0.22 3.98 20.54
C LEU A 108 -1.18 2.78 20.56
N LYS A 109 -0.87 1.79 21.40
CA LYS A 109 -1.77 0.69 21.72
C LYS A 109 -1.99 0.67 23.24
N TYR A 110 -3.25 0.66 23.64
CA TYR A 110 -3.68 0.67 25.04
C TYR A 110 -4.45 -0.61 25.36
N ARG A 111 -4.01 -1.33 26.36
CA ARG A 111 -4.70 -2.48 26.90
C ARG A 111 -5.76 -2.04 27.91
N ALA A 112 -7.01 -2.02 27.46
CA ALA A 112 -8.14 -1.56 28.25
C ALA A 112 -8.62 -2.63 29.27
N LEU A 113 -8.42 -3.92 28.96
CA LEU A 113 -8.78 -5.03 29.82
C LEU A 113 -7.72 -6.14 29.74
N GLU A 114 -7.32 -6.62 30.90
CA GLU A 114 -6.60 -7.89 31.05
C GLU A 114 -7.08 -8.59 32.32
N MET A 115 -7.95 -9.57 32.15
CA MET A 115 -8.56 -10.29 33.28
C MET A 115 -8.90 -11.73 32.89
N SER A 116 -8.46 -12.69 33.70
CA SER A 116 -8.76 -14.13 33.52
C SER A 116 -8.42 -14.64 32.11
N GLY A 117 -7.33 -14.13 31.51
CA GLY A 117 -6.88 -14.44 30.17
C GLY A 117 -7.63 -13.72 29.06
N TYR A 118 -8.70 -12.96 29.36
CA TYR A 118 -9.31 -12.06 28.39
C TYR A 118 -8.51 -10.78 28.28
N VAL A 119 -8.31 -10.35 27.04
CA VAL A 119 -7.53 -9.16 26.69
C VAL A 119 -8.35 -8.31 25.74
N TRP A 120 -8.36 -7.00 25.97
CA TRP A 120 -8.95 -6.03 25.08
C TRP A 120 -7.98 -4.89 24.85
N ASP A 121 -7.50 -4.75 23.61
CA ASP A 121 -6.58 -3.72 23.20
C ASP A 121 -7.29 -2.72 22.27
N LEU A 122 -6.99 -1.44 22.44
CA LEU A 122 -7.37 -0.34 21.56
C LEU A 122 -6.09 0.25 20.98
N TYR A 123 -6.08 0.62 19.71
CA TYR A 123 -4.92 1.23 19.09
C TYR A 123 -5.31 2.33 18.11
N ALA A 124 -4.42 3.30 18.01
CA ALA A 124 -4.53 4.38 17.04
C ALA A 124 -3.15 4.81 16.57
N ASP A 125 -3.02 5.07 15.28
CA ASP A 125 -1.81 5.59 14.68
C ASP A 125 -2.08 6.62 13.59
N ALA A 126 -1.08 7.46 13.33
CA ALA A 126 -1.05 8.36 12.19
C ALA A 126 -0.27 7.72 11.04
N GLN A 127 -0.81 7.77 9.85
CA GLN A 127 -0.09 7.49 8.62
C GLN A 127 0.65 8.75 8.19
N LEU A 128 1.95 8.62 7.96
CA LEU A 128 2.85 9.72 7.64
C LEU A 128 3.00 9.82 6.12
N GLY A 129 2.35 10.77 5.51
CA GLY A 129 2.31 10.96 4.06
C GLY A 129 3.69 11.19 3.43
N GLY A 130 4.51 12.04 4.02
CA GLY A 130 5.81 12.41 3.47
C GLY A 130 6.89 11.32 3.48
N ILE A 131 6.64 10.15 4.08
CA ILE A 131 7.55 8.99 4.05
C ILE A 131 6.95 7.79 3.31
N SER A 132 5.70 7.88 2.90
CA SER A 132 4.98 6.84 2.15
C SER A 132 5.03 7.14 0.66
N GLU A 133 6.21 7.37 0.12
CA GLU A 133 6.42 7.67 -1.30
C GLU A 133 7.07 6.49 -2.01
N MET A 134 6.59 6.21 -3.21
CA MET A 134 7.17 5.25 -4.14
C MET A 134 7.36 5.92 -5.49
N SER A 135 8.51 5.75 -6.09
CA SER A 135 8.80 6.17 -7.45
C SER A 135 8.87 4.97 -8.39
N GLY A 136 8.49 5.15 -9.63
CA GLY A 136 8.61 4.13 -10.67
C GLY A 136 7.93 4.54 -11.97
N ALA A 137 8.47 4.05 -13.07
CA ALA A 137 7.93 4.24 -14.40
C ALA A 137 6.96 3.10 -14.73
N TYR A 138 5.74 3.45 -15.16
CA TYR A 138 4.84 2.50 -15.77
C TYR A 138 4.92 2.61 -17.29
N THR A 139 5.91 1.97 -17.87
CA THR A 139 6.23 2.09 -19.30
C THR A 139 5.16 1.52 -20.23
N ALA A 140 4.33 0.60 -19.75
CA ALA A 140 3.28 -0.04 -20.53
C ALA A 140 2.18 0.92 -21.03
N THR A 141 1.91 1.99 -20.30
CA THR A 141 0.90 2.99 -20.65
C THR A 141 1.50 4.34 -21.02
N GLY A 142 2.81 4.52 -20.86
CA GLY A 142 3.48 5.81 -21.04
C GLY A 142 3.24 6.77 -19.87
N PHE A 143 2.74 6.27 -18.74
CA PHE A 143 2.55 7.06 -17.53
C PHE A 143 3.64 6.71 -16.52
N ASP A 144 4.28 7.73 -15.95
CA ASP A 144 5.14 7.63 -14.77
C ASP A 144 4.34 8.01 -13.53
N TYR A 145 4.42 7.18 -12.48
CA TYR A 145 3.82 7.47 -11.18
C TYR A 145 4.94 7.72 -10.18
N ASP A 146 5.17 8.98 -9.86
CA ASP A 146 6.20 9.35 -8.88
C ASP A 146 5.79 9.05 -7.45
N ASN A 147 4.52 8.83 -7.17
CA ASN A 147 3.99 8.70 -5.83
C ASN A 147 2.97 7.59 -5.73
N TYR A 148 3.42 6.36 -5.48
CA TYR A 148 2.54 5.19 -5.43
C TYR A 148 1.58 5.17 -4.23
N SER A 149 2.03 5.61 -3.08
CA SER A 149 1.19 5.76 -1.89
C SER A 149 0.46 7.10 -1.88
N ASN A 150 0.70 7.91 -2.89
CA ASN A 150 0.17 9.25 -3.07
C ASN A 150 0.56 10.23 -1.94
N GLY A 151 1.59 9.92 -1.15
CA GLY A 151 2.07 10.77 -0.05
C GLY A 151 0.99 11.16 0.96
N ARG A 152 -0.07 10.35 1.07
CA ARG A 152 -1.27 10.70 1.84
C ARG A 152 -1.05 10.57 3.33
N TRP A 153 -1.39 11.62 4.04
CA TRP A 153 -1.60 11.56 5.49
C TRP A 153 -2.90 10.81 5.79
N GLY A 154 -2.95 10.21 6.95
CA GLY A 154 -4.14 9.51 7.39
C GLY A 154 -4.09 9.18 8.86
N PHE A 155 -5.14 8.56 9.33
CA PHE A 155 -5.19 7.98 10.66
C PHE A 155 -5.76 6.57 10.58
N HIS A 156 -5.31 5.74 11.50
CA HIS A 156 -5.75 4.38 11.67
C HIS A 156 -6.21 4.19 13.12
N VAL A 157 -7.35 3.59 13.30
CA VAL A 157 -7.88 3.22 14.62
C VAL A 157 -8.39 1.79 14.58
N GLY A 158 -8.20 1.08 15.66
CA GLY A 158 -8.66 -0.30 15.73
C GLY A 158 -8.81 -0.80 17.14
N THR A 159 -9.39 -1.99 17.22
CA THR A 159 -9.59 -2.72 18.45
C THR A 159 -9.31 -4.20 18.25
N GLN A 160 -8.82 -4.84 19.27
CA GLN A 160 -8.60 -6.27 19.29
C GLN A 160 -9.11 -6.83 20.62
N PHE A 161 -9.95 -7.86 20.54
CA PHE A 161 -10.41 -8.59 21.70
C PHE A 161 -10.04 -10.06 21.56
N GLY A 162 -9.52 -10.65 22.62
CA GLY A 162 -9.09 -12.04 22.57
C GLY A 162 -9.03 -12.73 23.92
N LYS A 163 -8.65 -13.98 23.85
CA LYS A 163 -8.42 -14.80 25.03
C LYS A 163 -7.11 -15.57 24.91
N GLN A 164 -6.32 -15.48 25.95
CA GLN A 164 -5.11 -16.24 26.13
C GLN A 164 -5.38 -17.42 27.06
N PHE A 165 -5.01 -18.59 26.60
CA PHE A 165 -4.93 -19.84 27.37
C PHE A 165 -3.46 -20.14 27.63
N GLU A 166 -3.16 -21.22 28.31
CA GLU A 166 -1.77 -21.59 28.66
C GLU A 166 -0.84 -21.68 27.44
N LYS A 167 -1.29 -22.31 26.36
CA LYS A 167 -0.49 -22.53 25.13
C LYS A 167 -1.14 -21.98 23.86
N PHE A 168 -2.30 -21.40 23.99
CA PHE A 168 -3.08 -20.97 22.84
C PHE A 168 -3.68 -19.58 23.08
N SER A 169 -3.67 -18.76 22.05
CA SER A 169 -4.39 -17.48 22.07
C SER A 169 -5.22 -17.34 20.80
N VAL A 170 -6.35 -16.69 20.95
CA VAL A 170 -7.20 -16.30 19.83
C VAL A 170 -7.64 -14.86 20.03
N ALA A 171 -7.64 -14.09 18.95
CA ALA A 171 -8.08 -12.70 18.93
C ALA A 171 -8.93 -12.41 17.71
N ALA A 172 -10.00 -11.65 17.90
CA ALA A 172 -10.70 -10.97 16.83
C ALA A 172 -10.29 -9.50 16.81
N PHE A 173 -10.22 -8.90 15.64
CA PHE A 173 -9.90 -7.49 15.51
C PHE A 173 -10.77 -6.81 14.46
N ALA A 174 -10.93 -5.50 14.60
CA ALA A 174 -11.52 -4.63 13.59
C ALA A 174 -10.77 -3.29 13.60
N GLU A 175 -10.54 -2.75 12.41
CA GLU A 175 -9.78 -1.52 12.25
C GLU A 175 -10.25 -0.72 11.05
N VAL A 176 -10.06 0.58 11.09
CA VAL A 176 -10.38 1.52 10.03
C VAL A 176 -9.16 2.39 9.78
N LEU A 177 -8.74 2.44 8.54
CA LEU A 177 -7.77 3.40 8.03
C LEU A 177 -8.51 4.44 7.21
N ARG A 178 -8.29 5.72 7.52
CA ARG A 178 -8.76 6.85 6.73
C ARG A 178 -7.56 7.63 6.21
N THR A 179 -7.38 7.69 4.90
CA THR A 179 -6.41 8.56 4.25
C THR A 179 -7.08 9.81 3.74
N PHE A 180 -6.42 10.96 3.90
CA PHE A 180 -6.93 12.23 3.39
C PHE A 180 -6.68 12.34 1.88
N GLY A 181 -7.50 13.11 1.20
CA GLY A 181 -7.26 13.46 -0.20
C GLY A 181 -5.99 14.28 -0.38
N ASN A 182 -5.42 14.25 -1.56
CA ASN A 182 -4.33 15.11 -1.96
C ASN A 182 -4.33 15.36 -3.47
N ASP A 183 -3.60 16.38 -3.89
CA ASP A 183 -3.41 16.82 -5.27
C ASP A 183 -1.99 16.55 -5.82
N ASN A 184 -1.18 15.78 -5.07
CA ASN A 184 0.23 15.53 -5.40
C ASN A 184 0.46 14.30 -6.29
N ASN A 185 -0.61 13.78 -6.91
CA ASN A 185 -0.48 12.66 -7.83
C ASN A 185 -0.15 13.18 -9.21
N SER A 186 1.12 13.15 -9.58
CA SER A 186 1.54 13.50 -10.92
C SER A 186 1.57 12.29 -11.85
N ILE A 187 1.19 12.51 -13.08
CA ILE A 187 1.25 11.56 -14.18
C ILE A 187 2.08 12.20 -15.27
N ASP A 188 3.20 11.60 -15.63
CA ASP A 188 3.97 12.05 -16.81
C ASP A 188 3.26 11.60 -18.08
N VAL A 189 2.87 12.58 -18.88
CA VAL A 189 2.22 12.36 -20.18
C VAL A 189 3.15 12.68 -21.36
N THR A 190 4.44 12.82 -21.10
CA THR A 190 5.46 13.07 -22.12
C THR A 190 5.46 11.94 -23.14
N GLY A 191 5.28 12.30 -24.42
CA GLY A 191 5.24 11.32 -25.50
C GLY A 191 3.91 10.55 -25.65
N TYR A 192 2.95 10.71 -24.73
CA TYR A 192 1.64 10.07 -24.88
C TYR A 192 0.83 10.71 -26.03
N ASN A 193 0.37 9.86 -26.94
CA ASN A 193 -0.43 10.28 -28.09
C ASN A 193 -1.90 9.89 -27.91
N VAL A 194 -2.78 10.87 -28.04
CA VAL A 194 -4.22 10.65 -28.04
C VAL A 194 -4.72 10.45 -29.46
N THR A 195 -5.42 9.35 -29.69
CA THR A 195 -6.12 9.11 -30.96
C THR A 195 -7.46 9.80 -30.94
N LEU A 196 -7.58 10.88 -31.67
CA LEU A 196 -8.79 11.73 -31.75
C LEU A 196 -9.83 11.15 -32.71
N LYS A 197 -9.36 10.51 -33.78
CA LYS A 197 -10.15 9.73 -34.76
C LYS A 197 -9.20 8.79 -35.53
N PRO A 198 -9.70 7.79 -36.26
CA PRO A 198 -8.87 6.96 -37.11
C PRO A 198 -7.94 7.77 -38.01
N GLY A 199 -6.64 7.57 -37.88
CA GLY A 199 -5.61 8.27 -38.62
C GLY A 199 -5.22 9.67 -38.11
N LEU A 200 -5.79 10.13 -37.00
CA LEU A 200 -5.42 11.39 -36.34
C LEU A 200 -5.04 11.14 -34.89
N ALA A 201 -3.77 11.05 -34.62
CA ALA A 201 -3.20 10.98 -33.25
C ALA A 201 -2.32 12.20 -33.03
N MET A 202 -2.34 12.75 -31.81
CA MET A 202 -1.55 13.92 -31.43
C MET A 202 -0.98 13.76 -30.01
N PRO A 203 0.26 14.23 -29.75
CA PRO A 203 0.81 14.30 -28.39
C PRO A 203 -0.08 15.17 -27.49
N MET A 204 -0.28 14.74 -26.25
CA MET A 204 -1.04 15.50 -25.25
C MET A 204 -0.47 16.91 -25.04
N THR A 205 0.85 17.05 -25.07
CA THR A 205 1.51 18.35 -24.92
C THR A 205 1.16 19.34 -26.05
N LYS A 206 0.90 18.88 -27.26
CA LYS A 206 0.39 19.73 -28.33
C LYS A 206 -1.06 20.12 -28.15
N LEU A 207 -1.81 19.35 -27.39
CA LEU A 207 -3.21 19.63 -27.09
C LEU A 207 -3.38 20.55 -25.85
N GLY A 208 -2.26 21.09 -25.34
CA GLY A 208 -2.25 22.06 -24.25
C GLY A 208 -2.13 21.43 -22.85
N PHE A 209 -1.77 20.16 -22.77
CA PHE A 209 -1.39 19.55 -21.48
C PHE A 209 0.11 19.81 -21.21
N ASP A 210 0.45 19.99 -19.96
CA ASP A 210 1.84 20.02 -19.51
C ASP A 210 2.45 18.61 -19.60
N ASN A 211 3.77 18.49 -19.45
CA ASN A 211 4.43 17.19 -19.42
C ASN A 211 3.97 16.35 -18.23
N GLU A 212 3.66 17.01 -17.11
CA GLU A 212 3.08 16.41 -15.91
C GLU A 212 1.68 16.98 -15.66
N ILE A 213 0.74 16.11 -15.38
CA ILE A 213 -0.59 16.48 -14.92
C ILE A 213 -0.79 15.95 -13.50
N SER A 214 -1.41 16.74 -12.63
CA SER A 214 -1.75 16.30 -11.27
C SER A 214 -3.24 16.00 -11.19
N VAL A 215 -3.56 14.93 -10.46
CA VAL A 215 -4.93 14.49 -10.22
C VAL A 215 -5.29 14.72 -8.76
N ASP A 216 -6.46 15.30 -8.52
CA ASP A 216 -6.99 15.49 -7.18
C ASP A 216 -7.80 14.27 -6.75
N LEU A 217 -7.27 13.56 -5.75
CA LEU A 217 -7.89 12.37 -5.19
C LEU A 217 -8.62 12.69 -3.89
N LYS A 218 -9.83 12.16 -3.76
CA LYS A 218 -10.61 12.20 -2.52
C LYS A 218 -9.98 11.34 -1.43
N SER A 219 -10.43 11.58 -0.22
CA SER A 219 -10.04 10.73 0.90
C SER A 219 -10.59 9.31 0.74
N ALA A 220 -9.78 8.31 1.14
CA ALA A 220 -10.12 6.90 1.09
C ALA A 220 -10.38 6.32 2.47
N THR A 221 -11.15 5.23 2.51
CA THR A 221 -11.37 4.45 3.73
C THR A 221 -11.11 2.99 3.46
N GLU A 222 -10.34 2.36 4.34
CA GLU A 222 -10.15 0.92 4.38
C GLU A 222 -10.69 0.41 5.72
N VAL A 223 -11.45 -0.67 5.67
CA VAL A 223 -11.98 -1.36 6.86
C VAL A 223 -11.46 -2.78 6.85
N ASN A 224 -10.79 -3.16 7.94
CA ASN A 224 -10.25 -4.51 8.12
C ASN A 224 -10.91 -5.17 9.32
N ALA A 225 -11.23 -6.45 9.20
CA ALA A 225 -11.69 -7.27 10.30
C ALA A 225 -11.16 -8.70 10.16
N GLY A 226 -10.90 -9.36 11.26
CA GLY A 226 -10.36 -10.71 11.16
C GLY A 226 -10.17 -11.42 12.47
N LEU A 227 -9.55 -12.59 12.33
CA LEU A 227 -9.22 -13.49 13.45
C LEU A 227 -7.73 -13.83 13.39
N LYS A 228 -7.10 -13.91 14.55
CA LYS A 228 -5.72 -14.38 14.71
C LYS A 228 -5.70 -15.47 15.77
N ALA A 229 -4.96 -16.52 15.51
CA ALA A 229 -4.73 -17.62 16.43
C ALA A 229 -3.22 -17.84 16.58
N PHE A 230 -2.82 -18.24 17.76
CA PHE A 230 -1.44 -18.52 18.08
C PHE A 230 -1.38 -19.78 18.96
N TYR A 231 -0.40 -20.64 18.72
CA TYR A 231 -0.18 -21.86 19.48
C TYR A 231 1.30 -21.99 19.85
N GLN A 232 1.60 -22.05 21.15
CA GLN A 232 2.92 -22.35 21.71
C GLN A 232 3.05 -23.86 21.88
N MET A 233 3.70 -24.52 20.94
CA MET A 233 3.89 -25.98 20.97
C MET A 233 4.81 -26.40 22.14
N ASN A 234 5.94 -25.69 22.29
CA ASN A 234 6.91 -25.86 23.34
C ASN A 234 7.73 -24.58 23.55
N ASP A 235 8.75 -24.58 24.38
CA ASP A 235 9.57 -23.39 24.68
C ASP A 235 10.30 -22.81 23.47
N LYS A 236 10.42 -23.58 22.38
CA LYS A 236 11.15 -23.15 21.18
C LYS A 236 10.25 -22.91 19.96
N TRP A 237 9.16 -23.66 19.82
CA TRP A 237 8.33 -23.61 18.61
C TRP A 237 6.96 -23.03 18.89
N SER A 238 6.56 -22.11 18.05
CA SER A 238 5.22 -21.58 18.01
C SER A 238 4.69 -21.44 16.57
N PHE A 239 3.36 -21.41 16.46
CA PHE A 239 2.65 -21.34 15.19
C PHE A 239 1.59 -20.26 15.27
N GLY A 240 1.44 -19.51 14.17
CA GLY A 240 0.41 -18.50 13.99
C GLY A 240 -0.47 -18.84 12.80
N ALA A 241 -1.74 -18.45 12.89
CA ALA A 241 -2.67 -18.46 11.78
C ALA A 241 -3.55 -17.21 11.85
N GLY A 242 -3.93 -16.67 10.70
CA GLY A 242 -4.77 -15.50 10.61
C GLY A 242 -5.69 -15.53 9.40
N PHE A 243 -6.82 -14.88 9.55
CA PHE A 243 -7.73 -14.53 8.47
C PHE A 243 -8.09 -13.07 8.60
N THR A 244 -7.99 -12.32 7.51
CA THR A 244 -8.37 -10.91 7.45
C THR A 244 -9.25 -10.67 6.24
N TYR A 245 -10.39 -10.06 6.45
CA TYR A 245 -11.18 -9.41 5.43
C TYR A 245 -10.81 -7.94 5.42
N LYS A 246 -10.55 -7.38 4.23
CA LYS A 246 -10.29 -5.97 4.00
C LYS A 246 -11.28 -5.46 2.98
N HIS A 247 -11.86 -4.33 3.26
CA HIS A 247 -12.72 -3.58 2.36
C HIS A 247 -12.07 -2.24 2.05
N HIS A 248 -11.69 -2.04 0.80
CA HIS A 248 -11.21 -0.78 0.29
C HIS A 248 -12.38 -0.03 -0.34
N ALA A 249 -12.78 1.09 0.26
CA ALA A 249 -13.82 1.93 -0.33
C ALA A 249 -13.26 2.68 -1.54
N ASP A 250 -14.12 3.01 -2.49
CA ASP A 250 -13.82 3.87 -3.63
C ASP A 250 -13.13 5.17 -3.18
N ASN A 251 -11.98 5.45 -3.78
CA ASN A 251 -11.18 6.62 -3.50
C ASN A 251 -11.64 7.86 -4.23
N GLY A 252 -12.57 7.81 -5.15
CA GLY A 252 -13.09 8.94 -5.90
C GLY A 252 -12.02 9.92 -6.43
N VAL A 253 -12.22 10.42 -7.61
CA VAL A 253 -11.40 11.46 -8.23
C VAL A 253 -12.20 12.75 -8.27
N GLU A 254 -11.60 13.88 -7.88
CA GLU A 254 -12.28 15.19 -7.98
C GLU A 254 -12.07 15.83 -9.34
N GLY A 255 -10.91 15.63 -9.97
CA GLY A 255 -10.56 16.17 -11.27
C GLY A 255 -9.06 16.33 -11.47
N LEU A 256 -8.68 17.08 -12.48
CA LEU A 256 -7.30 17.54 -12.63
C LEU A 256 -7.03 18.71 -11.68
N ALA A 257 -6.00 18.56 -10.83
CA ALA A 257 -5.53 19.64 -9.98
C ALA A 257 -4.65 20.63 -10.75
N SER A 258 -3.84 20.14 -11.69
CA SER A 258 -2.98 20.97 -12.53
C SER A 258 -2.57 20.26 -13.82
N GLY A 259 -1.83 20.96 -14.69
CA GLY A 259 -1.26 20.41 -15.92
C GLY A 259 -2.14 20.56 -17.16
N LEU A 260 -3.27 21.29 -17.07
CA LEU A 260 -4.10 21.65 -18.22
C LEU A 260 -3.92 23.13 -18.57
N GLY A 261 -3.19 23.41 -19.63
CA GLY A 261 -3.02 24.71 -20.20
C GLY A 261 -4.01 24.99 -21.33
N LYS A 262 -3.77 26.08 -21.99
CA LYS A 262 -4.59 26.50 -23.15
C LYS A 262 -4.06 25.84 -24.42
N MET A 263 -4.93 25.19 -25.18
CA MET A 263 -4.56 24.66 -26.51
C MET A 263 -4.08 25.79 -27.45
N PRO A 264 -2.94 25.60 -28.14
CA PRO A 264 -2.49 26.58 -29.15
C PRO A 264 -3.53 26.79 -30.23
N THR A 265 -3.72 28.07 -30.65
CA THR A 265 -4.77 28.45 -31.62
C THR A 265 -4.62 27.71 -32.94
N GLU A 266 -3.41 27.52 -33.41
CA GLU A 266 -3.10 26.82 -34.67
C GLU A 266 -3.53 25.36 -34.61
N VAL A 267 -3.32 24.71 -33.44
CA VAL A 267 -3.73 23.33 -33.20
C VAL A 267 -5.25 23.22 -33.16
N ALA A 268 -5.92 24.13 -32.45
CA ALA A 268 -7.38 24.16 -32.39
C ALA A 268 -8.00 24.38 -33.80
N GLN A 269 -7.40 25.25 -34.62
CA GLN A 269 -7.84 25.48 -36.03
C GLN A 269 -7.63 24.21 -36.88
N ALA A 270 -6.47 23.57 -36.76
CA ALA A 270 -6.18 22.33 -37.48
C ALA A 270 -7.16 21.21 -37.07
N LEU A 271 -7.52 21.12 -35.79
CA LEU A 271 -8.52 20.17 -35.29
C LEU A 271 -9.92 20.47 -35.84
N ALA A 272 -10.34 21.73 -35.84
CA ALA A 272 -11.63 22.12 -36.42
C ALA A 272 -11.73 21.66 -37.88
N VAL A 273 -10.73 21.94 -38.70
CA VAL A 273 -10.67 21.48 -40.10
C VAL A 273 -10.69 19.95 -40.17
N ALA A 274 -9.86 19.27 -39.36
CA ALA A 274 -9.80 17.80 -39.35
C ALA A 274 -11.13 17.16 -38.92
N MET A 275 -11.93 17.85 -38.10
CA MET A 275 -13.25 17.40 -37.62
C MET A 275 -14.41 17.95 -38.48
N GLU A 276 -14.08 18.53 -39.64
CA GLU A 276 -15.07 19.10 -40.57
C GLU A 276 -15.96 20.19 -39.93
N LYS A 277 -15.36 20.99 -39.05
CA LYS A 277 -16.01 22.13 -38.40
C LYS A 277 -15.49 23.45 -38.93
N PRO A 278 -16.29 24.51 -38.90
CA PRO A 278 -15.83 25.85 -39.26
C PRO A 278 -14.64 26.31 -38.43
N VAL A 279 -13.68 27.01 -39.05
CA VAL A 279 -12.48 27.50 -38.32
C VAL A 279 -12.85 28.49 -37.21
N GLU A 280 -13.95 29.20 -37.36
CA GLU A 280 -14.52 30.11 -36.37
C GLU A 280 -14.93 29.35 -35.07
N ALA A 281 -15.20 28.07 -35.17
CA ALA A 281 -15.51 27.19 -34.03
C ALA A 281 -14.25 26.55 -33.36
N ALA A 282 -13.03 26.88 -33.84
CA ALA A 282 -11.80 26.25 -33.41
C ALA A 282 -11.62 26.25 -31.88
N ALA A 283 -11.89 27.35 -31.19
CA ALA A 283 -11.78 27.45 -29.76
C ALA A 283 -12.74 26.49 -29.03
N GLN A 284 -13.95 26.32 -29.52
CA GLN A 284 -14.95 25.42 -28.99
C GLN A 284 -14.58 23.95 -29.25
N VAL A 285 -14.06 23.66 -30.45
CA VAL A 285 -13.57 22.31 -30.80
C VAL A 285 -12.37 21.93 -29.92
N GLY A 286 -11.42 22.85 -29.75
CA GLY A 286 -10.27 22.64 -28.89
C GLY A 286 -10.65 22.34 -27.43
N ALA A 287 -11.54 23.16 -26.86
CA ALA A 287 -12.04 22.96 -25.51
C ALA A 287 -12.78 21.61 -25.34
N ALA A 288 -13.62 21.24 -26.32
CA ALA A 288 -14.35 19.98 -26.31
C ALA A 288 -13.40 18.76 -26.37
N VAL A 289 -12.35 18.84 -27.19
CA VAL A 289 -11.33 17.80 -27.29
C VAL A 289 -10.55 17.68 -25.97
N GLN A 290 -10.11 18.79 -25.37
CA GLN A 290 -9.45 18.76 -24.07
C GLN A 290 -10.35 18.15 -23.00
N GLN A 291 -11.62 18.55 -22.94
CA GLN A 291 -12.57 18.01 -21.99
C GLN A 291 -12.76 16.49 -22.17
N GLN A 292 -12.90 16.03 -23.41
CA GLN A 292 -13.03 14.59 -23.68
C GLN A 292 -11.79 13.79 -23.21
N ILE A 293 -10.60 14.36 -23.36
CA ILE A 293 -9.36 13.74 -22.90
C ILE A 293 -9.34 13.69 -21.36
N VAL A 294 -9.68 14.81 -20.71
CA VAL A 294 -9.78 14.89 -19.25
C VAL A 294 -10.79 13.87 -18.72
N ASP A 295 -11.97 13.79 -19.31
CA ASP A 295 -13.01 12.86 -18.92
C ASP A 295 -12.53 11.39 -19.05
N GLY A 296 -11.80 11.09 -20.13
CA GLY A 296 -11.21 9.77 -20.36
C GLY A 296 -10.12 9.42 -19.33
N LEU A 297 -9.25 10.38 -19.02
CA LEU A 297 -8.22 10.21 -17.98
C LEU A 297 -8.86 10.03 -16.59
N MET A 298 -9.86 10.87 -16.27
CA MET A 298 -10.56 10.77 -14.99
C MET A 298 -11.29 9.43 -14.85
N ALA A 299 -11.86 8.92 -15.94
CA ALA A 299 -12.49 7.60 -15.93
C ALA A 299 -11.45 6.49 -15.65
N GLN A 300 -10.29 6.54 -16.29
CA GLN A 300 -9.20 5.57 -16.02
C GLN A 300 -8.68 5.67 -14.59
N VAL A 301 -8.41 6.88 -14.08
CA VAL A 301 -7.93 7.07 -12.70
C VAL A 301 -8.99 6.62 -11.71
N LYS A 302 -10.27 6.87 -11.99
CA LYS A 302 -11.37 6.39 -11.17
C LYS A 302 -11.43 4.86 -11.14
N ASP A 303 -11.34 4.21 -12.28
CA ASP A 303 -11.34 2.75 -12.42
C ASP A 303 -10.18 2.11 -11.61
N MET A 304 -9.01 2.75 -11.61
CA MET A 304 -7.85 2.33 -10.81
C MET A 304 -8.02 2.56 -9.29
N ASN A 305 -8.99 3.36 -8.87
CA ASN A 305 -9.29 3.70 -7.48
C ASN A 305 -10.67 3.20 -7.04
N ASP A 306 -11.32 2.35 -7.81
CA ASP A 306 -12.58 1.71 -7.42
C ASP A 306 -12.38 0.84 -6.17
N GLY A 307 -13.46 0.72 -5.38
CA GLY A 307 -13.45 -0.09 -4.18
C GLY A 307 -13.34 -1.58 -4.50
N PHE A 308 -12.70 -2.33 -3.62
CA PHE A 308 -12.52 -3.77 -3.76
C PHE A 308 -12.42 -4.47 -2.39
N ASP A 309 -12.55 -5.78 -2.39
CA ASP A 309 -12.43 -6.61 -1.20
C ASP A 309 -11.22 -7.54 -1.30
N GLU A 310 -10.46 -7.66 -0.21
CA GLU A 310 -9.38 -8.65 -0.07
C GLU A 310 -9.68 -9.64 1.06
N TYR A 311 -9.37 -10.90 0.83
CA TYR A 311 -9.40 -11.98 1.81
C TYR A 311 -8.00 -12.52 2.00
N VAL A 312 -7.41 -12.31 3.17
CA VAL A 312 -6.04 -12.71 3.46
C VAL A 312 -6.02 -13.87 4.43
N ILE A 313 -5.31 -14.93 4.07
CA ILE A 313 -5.02 -16.06 4.97
C ILE A 313 -3.52 -16.05 5.22
N GLY A 314 -3.14 -15.98 6.50
CA GLY A 314 -1.74 -15.98 6.92
C GLY A 314 -1.41 -17.18 7.82
N LEU A 315 -0.21 -17.73 7.63
CA LEU A 315 0.36 -18.76 8.48
C LEU A 315 1.79 -18.38 8.87
N SER A 316 2.20 -18.74 10.07
CA SER A 316 3.59 -18.56 10.50
C SER A 316 4.05 -19.72 11.38
N ALA A 317 5.36 -19.96 11.36
CA ALA A 317 6.04 -20.85 12.29
C ALA A 317 7.28 -20.12 12.80
N ALA A 318 7.45 -20.07 14.11
CA ALA A 318 8.54 -19.34 14.74
C ALA A 318 9.36 -20.24 15.65
N TYR A 319 10.67 -19.99 15.66
CA TYR A 319 11.65 -20.67 16.48
C TYR A 319 12.36 -19.69 17.40
N GLN A 320 12.31 -19.94 18.71
CA GLN A 320 13.01 -19.16 19.73
C GLN A 320 14.49 -19.56 19.74
N MET A 321 15.36 -18.68 19.26
CA MET A 321 16.81 -18.91 19.20
C MET A 321 17.46 -18.65 20.55
N THR A 322 17.12 -17.54 21.19
CA THR A 322 17.56 -17.13 22.52
C THR A 322 16.36 -16.58 23.30
N ASP A 323 16.56 -16.22 24.56
CA ASP A 323 15.49 -15.63 25.38
C ASP A 323 14.94 -14.31 24.83
N THR A 324 15.70 -13.64 23.95
CA THR A 324 15.33 -12.34 23.38
C THR A 324 15.17 -12.34 21.87
N THR A 325 15.51 -13.44 21.19
CA THR A 325 15.56 -13.48 19.72
C THR A 325 14.77 -14.67 19.19
N GLN A 326 13.87 -14.39 18.27
CA GLN A 326 13.03 -15.37 17.59
C GLN A 326 13.12 -15.15 16.07
N VAL A 327 13.18 -16.25 15.33
CA VAL A 327 13.07 -16.23 13.85
C VAL A 327 11.78 -16.92 13.45
N ALA A 328 11.00 -16.29 12.59
CA ALA A 328 9.78 -16.85 12.04
C ALA A 328 9.88 -16.95 10.52
N VAL A 329 9.27 -17.97 9.97
CA VAL A 329 8.88 -18.02 8.56
C VAL A 329 7.38 -17.77 8.47
N TYR A 330 6.95 -17.03 7.46
CA TYR A 330 5.54 -16.75 7.27
C TYR A 330 5.15 -16.89 5.80
N GLY A 331 3.87 -17.15 5.58
CA GLY A 331 3.26 -17.12 4.27
C GLY A 331 1.88 -16.48 4.37
N GLU A 332 1.54 -15.67 3.39
CA GLU A 332 0.23 -15.03 3.23
C GLU A 332 -0.30 -15.32 1.84
N TYR A 333 -1.58 -15.60 1.77
CA TYR A 333 -2.30 -15.78 0.53
C TYR A 333 -3.46 -14.78 0.51
N THR A 334 -3.47 -13.90 -0.47
CA THR A 334 -4.48 -12.86 -0.63
C THR A 334 -5.28 -13.14 -1.89
N LEU A 335 -6.58 -13.22 -1.74
CA LEU A 335 -7.56 -13.21 -2.80
C LEU A 335 -8.15 -11.80 -2.85
N ASP A 336 -8.00 -11.13 -3.97
CA ASP A 336 -8.47 -9.79 -4.23
C ASP A 336 -9.64 -9.86 -5.21
N THR A 337 -10.76 -9.23 -4.89
CA THR A 337 -11.94 -9.14 -5.75
C THR A 337 -11.98 -7.81 -6.52
N ALA A 338 -10.86 -7.09 -6.54
CA ALA A 338 -10.73 -5.90 -7.34
C ALA A 338 -11.09 -6.24 -8.78
N HIS A 339 -11.94 -5.44 -9.37
CA HIS A 339 -12.12 -5.45 -10.81
C HIS A 339 -13.05 -6.50 -11.40
N GLU A 340 -14.03 -7.03 -10.65
CA GLU A 340 -15.14 -7.73 -11.28
C GLU A 340 -15.84 -6.90 -12.38
N GLN A 341 -15.70 -5.56 -12.34
CA GLN A 341 -16.24 -4.63 -13.33
C GLN A 341 -15.21 -4.17 -14.37
N SER A 342 -13.94 -4.13 -14.04
CA SER A 342 -12.88 -4.00 -15.03
C SER A 342 -12.60 -5.41 -15.57
N GLN A 343 -12.38 -5.60 -16.82
CA GLN A 343 -12.20 -6.88 -17.54
C GLN A 343 -11.14 -7.85 -16.98
N ASN A 344 -10.64 -7.64 -15.77
CA ASN A 344 -9.41 -8.20 -15.23
C ASN A 344 -9.58 -9.27 -14.15
N GLY A 345 -10.78 -9.69 -13.79
CA GLY A 345 -10.98 -10.85 -12.92
C GLY A 345 -10.49 -10.66 -11.47
N THR A 346 -10.29 -11.78 -10.79
CA THR A 346 -9.86 -11.84 -9.39
C THR A 346 -8.35 -11.98 -9.30
N ASP A 347 -7.68 -11.07 -8.61
CA ASP A 347 -6.24 -11.13 -8.38
C ASP A 347 -5.90 -12.03 -7.19
N VAL A 348 -4.90 -12.88 -7.37
CA VAL A 348 -4.34 -13.72 -6.31
C VAL A 348 -2.91 -13.32 -6.06
N LYS A 349 -2.58 -13.06 -4.78
CA LYS A 349 -1.24 -12.72 -4.37
C LYS A 349 -0.77 -13.74 -3.33
N ALA A 350 0.45 -14.22 -3.45
CA ALA A 350 1.08 -15.07 -2.45
C ALA A 350 2.37 -14.40 -1.98
N GLU A 351 2.48 -14.18 -0.68
CA GLU A 351 3.71 -13.68 -0.07
C GLU A 351 4.31 -14.73 0.84
N MET A 352 5.62 -14.86 0.81
CA MET A 352 6.37 -15.64 1.79
C MET A 352 7.61 -14.88 2.25
N GLY A 353 7.99 -15.09 3.48
CA GLY A 353 9.12 -14.34 4.04
C GLY A 353 9.64 -14.90 5.35
N VAL A 354 10.64 -14.19 5.82
CA VAL A 354 11.29 -14.46 7.12
C VAL A 354 11.14 -13.23 7.99
N ARG A 355 10.91 -13.45 9.28
CA ARG A 355 10.84 -12.39 10.28
C ARG A 355 11.83 -12.65 11.39
N LEU A 356 12.59 -11.63 11.75
CA LEU A 356 13.43 -11.58 12.93
C LEU A 356 12.75 -10.73 13.99
N ASN A 357 12.44 -11.34 15.12
CA ASN A 357 11.86 -10.67 16.27
C ASN A 357 12.94 -10.57 17.37
N VAL A 358 13.17 -9.36 17.86
CA VAL A 358 14.14 -9.10 18.93
C VAL A 358 13.50 -8.28 20.02
N GLN A 359 13.71 -8.68 21.28
CA GLN A 359 13.28 -7.90 22.45
C GLN A 359 14.52 -7.43 23.21
N PHE A 360 14.49 -6.20 23.71
CA PHE A 360 15.57 -5.53 24.42
C PHE A 360 15.16 -5.13 25.83
#